data_61ace68f22ba4b6f4c11dee98eea4b7f
#
_entry.id   61ace68f22ba4b6f4c11dee98eea4b7f
#
_cell.length_a   1.000
_cell.length_b   1.000
_cell.length_c   1.000
_cell.angle_alpha   90.00
_cell.angle_beta   90.00
_cell.angle_gamma   90.00
#
_symmetry.space_group_name_H-M   'P 1'
#
loop_
_entity.id
_entity.type
_entity.pdbx_description
1 polymer ?
#
loop_
_entity_poly.entity_id
_entity_poly.type
_entity_poly.pdbx_seq_one_letter_code
_entity_poly.pdbx_strand_id
1 'polypeptide(L)'
;MRLIALSLACLLPLASLPATAADASVEARLTARGLKFSIDDDGDYKVVLNFSEEGRTQLVYVSGGTEDVSGLSIREVFAPAANIKTDGVTAAMALDLLRESRTKKIGAWEIAGDYLYYVIKLPDNVDAAQLNAAIRVAGSIADDKEIELSGDSDRL
;
A
#
# COMPACT_ATOMS: atom_id res chain seq x y z
N MET A 1 -60.45 -4.76 -28.96
CA MET A 1 -59.85 -4.84 -27.61
C MET A 1 -58.34 -4.75 -27.79
N ARG A 2 -57.72 -3.64 -27.45
CA ARG A 2 -56.28 -3.43 -27.52
C ARG A 2 -55.70 -3.57 -26.09
N LEU A 3 -54.89 -4.57 -25.85
CA LEU A 3 -54.17 -4.79 -24.59
C LEU A 3 -52.91 -3.87 -24.58
N ILE A 4 -52.89 -2.96 -23.65
CA ILE A 4 -51.72 -2.12 -23.37
C ILE A 4 -50.88 -2.86 -22.33
N ALA A 5 -49.69 -3.32 -22.73
CA ALA A 5 -48.69 -3.90 -21.83
C ALA A 5 -47.95 -2.76 -21.11
N LEU A 6 -48.11 -2.66 -19.82
CA LEU A 6 -47.40 -1.69 -18.95
C LEU A 6 -46.08 -2.31 -18.56
N SER A 7 -44.98 -1.84 -19.16
CA SER A 7 -43.62 -2.24 -18.77
C SER A 7 -43.18 -1.48 -17.53
N LEU A 8 -43.08 -2.18 -16.40
CA LEU A 8 -42.56 -1.65 -15.15
C LEU A 8 -41.04 -1.70 -15.19
N ALA A 9 -40.39 -0.57 -15.43
CA ALA A 9 -38.95 -0.45 -15.34
C ALA A 9 -38.52 -0.36 -13.86
N CYS A 10 -37.90 -1.44 -13.33
CA CYS A 10 -37.26 -1.42 -12.02
C CYS A 10 -35.95 -0.60 -12.11
N LEU A 11 -35.97 0.62 -11.59
CA LEU A 11 -34.73 1.37 -11.29
C LEU A 11 -34.13 0.78 -10.01
N LEU A 12 -33.03 0.05 -10.17
CA LEU A 12 -32.16 -0.34 -9.04
C LEU A 12 -31.37 0.90 -8.60
N PRO A 13 -31.40 1.29 -7.30
CA PRO A 13 -30.52 2.34 -6.81
C PRO A 13 -29.08 1.82 -6.84
N LEU A 14 -28.19 2.51 -7.57
CA LEU A 14 -26.74 2.34 -7.39
C LEU A 14 -26.42 2.81 -5.97
N ALA A 15 -26.11 1.87 -5.09
CA ALA A 15 -25.51 2.17 -3.80
C ALA A 15 -24.08 2.67 -4.06
N SER A 16 -23.87 3.99 -3.95
CA SER A 16 -22.54 4.57 -3.89
C SER A 16 -21.88 4.08 -2.59
N LEU A 17 -20.81 3.29 -2.71
CA LEU A 17 -19.95 2.99 -1.58
C LEU A 17 -19.39 4.32 -1.05
N PRO A 18 -19.37 4.54 0.29
CA PRO A 18 -18.75 5.74 0.83
C PRO A 18 -17.25 5.68 0.47
N ALA A 19 -16.77 6.70 -0.23
CA ALA A 19 -15.34 6.94 -0.36
C ALA A 19 -14.81 7.13 1.07
N THR A 20 -13.83 6.33 1.48
CA THR A 20 -13.17 6.48 2.78
C THR A 20 -12.52 7.86 2.78
N ALA A 21 -12.97 8.75 3.67
CA ALA A 21 -12.39 10.09 3.77
C ALA A 21 -10.94 9.95 4.26
N ALA A 22 -10.01 10.65 3.59
CA ALA A 22 -8.62 10.71 3.99
C ALA A 22 -8.48 11.14 5.46
N ASP A 23 -7.57 10.49 6.20
CA ASP A 23 -7.35 10.77 7.63
C ASP A 23 -6.44 11.98 7.81
N ALA A 24 -7.02 13.11 8.20
CA ALA A 24 -6.28 14.36 8.44
C ALA A 24 -5.09 14.20 9.43
N SER A 25 -5.12 13.19 10.29
CA SER A 25 -4.01 12.89 11.20
C SER A 25 -2.78 12.33 10.47
N VAL A 26 -2.98 11.54 9.41
CA VAL A 26 -1.90 11.07 8.53
C VAL A 26 -1.30 12.23 7.76
N GLU A 27 -2.13 13.11 7.18
CA GLU A 27 -1.66 14.31 6.48
C GLU A 27 -0.78 15.20 7.37
N ALA A 28 -1.23 15.44 8.61
CA ALA A 28 -0.47 16.23 9.56
C ALA A 28 0.90 15.60 9.88
N ARG A 29 0.95 14.27 10.06
CA ARG A 29 2.19 13.53 10.33
C ARG A 29 3.14 13.55 9.14
N LEU A 30 2.65 13.35 7.92
CA LEU A 30 3.47 13.41 6.69
C LEU A 30 4.01 14.83 6.46
N THR A 31 3.15 15.84 6.59
CA THR A 31 3.52 17.25 6.45
C THR A 31 4.57 17.69 7.48
N ALA A 32 4.42 17.25 8.74
CA ALA A 32 5.39 17.54 9.81
C ALA A 32 6.79 16.99 9.52
N ARG A 33 6.91 16.00 8.62
CA ARG A 33 8.19 15.44 8.16
C ARG A 33 8.63 15.96 6.79
N GLY A 34 7.89 16.90 6.20
CA GLY A 34 8.16 17.46 4.88
C GLY A 34 7.99 16.47 3.75
N LEU A 35 7.24 15.37 3.96
CA LEU A 35 6.94 14.40 2.94
C LEU A 35 5.87 14.95 2.00
N LYS A 36 6.14 14.87 0.70
CA LYS A 36 5.14 15.13 -0.33
C LYS A 36 4.33 13.86 -0.56
N PHE A 37 3.03 14.01 -0.66
CA PHE A 37 2.12 12.90 -0.91
C PHE A 37 0.99 13.30 -1.86
N SER A 38 0.34 12.32 -2.44
CA SER A 38 -0.98 12.41 -3.07
C SER A 38 -1.87 11.34 -2.47
N ILE A 39 -3.17 11.51 -2.61
CA ILE A 39 -4.15 10.50 -2.20
C ILE A 39 -4.63 9.82 -3.48
N ASP A 40 -4.63 8.48 -3.50
CA ASP A 40 -5.12 7.70 -4.63
C ASP A 40 -6.63 7.45 -4.55
N ASP A 41 -7.16 6.69 -5.51
CA ASP A 41 -8.60 6.43 -5.63
C ASP A 41 -9.14 5.52 -4.49
N ASP A 42 -8.25 4.76 -3.84
CA ASP A 42 -8.57 3.91 -2.69
C ASP A 42 -8.51 4.69 -1.36
N GLY A 43 -8.02 5.94 -1.40
CA GLY A 43 -7.88 6.82 -0.26
C GLY A 43 -6.54 6.68 0.46
N ASP A 44 -5.59 5.94 -0.09
CA ASP A 44 -4.27 5.72 0.48
C ASP A 44 -3.32 6.89 0.16
N TYR A 45 -2.43 7.19 1.09
CA TYR A 45 -1.41 8.24 0.93
C TYR A 45 -0.20 7.69 0.20
N LYS A 46 -0.03 8.11 -1.05
CA LYS A 46 1.08 7.75 -1.90
C LYS A 46 2.25 8.72 -1.70
N VAL A 47 3.37 8.19 -1.24
CA VAL A 47 4.65 8.89 -1.06
C VAL A 47 5.67 8.35 -2.05
N VAL A 48 6.43 9.25 -2.70
CA VAL A 48 7.58 8.86 -3.54
C VAL A 48 8.86 9.16 -2.77
N LEU A 49 9.61 8.13 -2.45
CA LEU A 49 10.97 8.26 -1.91
C LEU A 49 11.96 8.41 -3.07
N ASN A 50 12.99 9.22 -2.85
CA ASN A 50 14.07 9.40 -3.82
C ASN A 50 15.37 8.87 -3.20
N PHE A 51 16.01 7.92 -3.87
CA PHE A 51 17.33 7.40 -3.56
C PHE A 51 18.34 8.05 -4.50
N SER A 52 18.71 9.30 -4.19
CA SER A 52 19.48 10.18 -5.10
C SER A 52 20.87 9.66 -5.42
N GLU A 53 21.49 8.87 -4.54
CA GLU A 53 22.80 8.27 -4.78
C GLU A 53 22.73 7.16 -5.83
N GLU A 54 21.59 6.51 -5.95
CA GLU A 54 21.33 5.40 -6.88
C GLU A 54 20.54 5.86 -8.11
N GLY A 55 20.01 7.11 -8.08
CA GLY A 55 19.18 7.66 -9.14
C GLY A 55 17.82 6.99 -9.27
N ARG A 56 17.32 6.37 -8.20
CA ARG A 56 16.09 5.58 -8.15
C ARG A 56 14.99 6.27 -7.35
N THR A 57 13.77 5.81 -7.57
CA THR A 57 12.59 6.20 -6.80
C THR A 57 11.85 4.97 -6.29
N GLN A 58 11.11 5.10 -5.21
CA GLN A 58 10.28 4.02 -4.68
C GLN A 58 8.94 4.56 -4.20
N LEU A 59 7.88 3.91 -4.61
CA LEU A 59 6.54 4.17 -4.10
C LEU A 59 6.36 3.54 -2.72
N VAL A 60 5.77 4.32 -1.81
CA VAL A 60 5.32 3.82 -0.51
C VAL A 60 3.93 4.36 -0.25
N TYR A 61 3.06 3.51 0.21
CA TYR A 61 1.70 3.85 0.57
C TYR A 61 1.52 3.81 2.09
N VAL A 62 0.70 4.71 2.60
CA VAL A 62 0.18 4.68 3.97
C VAL A 62 -1.32 4.53 3.86
N SER A 63 -1.90 3.48 4.42
CA SER A 63 -3.34 3.25 4.30
C SER A 63 -4.16 4.42 4.82
N GLY A 64 -5.18 4.84 4.06
CA GLY A 64 -6.07 5.94 4.42
C GLY A 64 -6.98 5.58 5.59
N GLY A 65 -7.31 4.30 5.73
CA GLY A 65 -8.10 3.75 6.84
C GLY A 65 -7.25 2.98 7.85
N THR A 66 -7.89 2.54 8.91
CA THR A 66 -7.33 1.63 9.93
C THR A 66 -8.26 0.45 10.12
N GLU A 67 -7.70 -0.67 10.58
CA GLU A 67 -8.46 -1.84 11.02
C GLU A 67 -8.40 -1.96 12.54
N ASP A 68 -9.56 -2.22 13.18
CA ASP A 68 -9.59 -2.53 14.61
C ASP A 68 -9.33 -4.02 14.83
N VAL A 69 -8.27 -4.31 15.56
CA VAL A 69 -7.89 -5.66 15.98
C VAL A 69 -7.96 -5.73 17.50
N SER A 70 -9.09 -6.15 18.02
CA SER A 70 -9.31 -6.30 19.48
C SER A 70 -9.04 -5.02 20.28
N GLY A 71 -9.46 -3.87 19.76
CA GLY A 71 -9.27 -2.56 20.40
C GLY A 71 -7.94 -1.88 20.04
N LEU A 72 -7.16 -2.47 19.15
CA LEU A 72 -5.97 -1.85 18.56
C LEU A 72 -6.32 -1.34 17.17
N SER A 73 -6.26 -0.04 16.96
CA SER A 73 -6.38 0.56 15.63
C SER A 73 -5.05 0.38 14.88
N ILE A 74 -5.05 -0.40 13.82
CA ILE A 74 -3.86 -0.75 13.04
C ILE A 74 -3.90 -0.06 11.69
N ARG A 75 -2.79 0.56 11.31
CA ARG A 75 -2.55 1.18 10.01
C ARG A 75 -1.44 0.44 9.28
N GLU A 76 -1.55 0.34 7.97
CA GLU A 76 -0.53 -0.27 7.15
C GLU A 76 0.35 0.80 6.46
N VAL A 77 1.64 0.49 6.35
CA VAL A 77 2.59 1.14 5.46
C VAL A 77 3.12 0.06 4.53
N PHE A 78 2.95 0.23 3.23
CA PHE A 78 3.30 -0.81 2.27
C PHE A 78 3.98 -0.24 1.03
N ALA A 79 4.95 -0.99 0.51
CA ALA A 79 5.72 -0.62 -0.67
C ALA A 79 5.74 -1.78 -1.66
N PRO A 80 5.36 -1.57 -2.93
CA PRO A 80 5.45 -2.60 -3.97
C PRO A 80 6.92 -2.88 -4.28
N ALA A 81 7.25 -4.14 -4.54
CA ALA A 81 8.60 -4.57 -4.89
C ALA A 81 8.66 -5.36 -6.20
N ALA A 82 7.56 -5.96 -6.65
CA ALA A 82 7.51 -6.67 -7.91
C ALA A 82 6.05 -6.95 -8.35
N ASN A 83 5.84 -7.05 -9.64
CA ASN A 83 4.66 -7.71 -10.18
C ASN A 83 4.96 -9.20 -10.32
N ILE A 84 4.22 -10.06 -9.61
CA ILE A 84 4.53 -11.49 -9.52
C ILE A 84 4.44 -12.23 -10.88
N LYS A 85 3.68 -11.69 -11.83
CA LYS A 85 3.51 -12.30 -13.16
C LYS A 85 4.60 -11.89 -14.14
N THR A 86 5.02 -10.63 -14.09
CA THR A 86 5.95 -10.05 -15.08
C THR A 86 7.41 -10.11 -14.63
N ASP A 87 7.65 -10.07 -13.31
CA ASP A 87 9.00 -10.00 -12.75
C ASP A 87 9.50 -11.36 -12.25
N GLY A 88 8.78 -12.43 -12.63
CA GLY A 88 9.25 -13.81 -12.49
C GLY A 88 9.29 -14.34 -11.04
N VAL A 89 8.43 -13.80 -10.14
CA VAL A 89 8.34 -14.29 -8.77
C VAL A 89 7.77 -15.71 -8.75
N THR A 90 8.60 -16.69 -8.37
CA THR A 90 8.23 -18.09 -8.30
C THR A 90 7.71 -18.49 -6.92
N ALA A 91 7.03 -19.66 -6.84
CA ALA A 91 6.61 -20.22 -5.56
C ALA A 91 7.79 -20.52 -4.61
N ALA A 92 8.96 -20.90 -5.15
CA ALA A 92 10.15 -21.10 -4.34
C ALA A 92 10.65 -19.78 -3.73
N MET A 93 10.69 -18.71 -4.53
CA MET A 93 11.04 -17.37 -4.05
C MET A 93 10.04 -16.87 -2.99
N ALA A 94 8.74 -17.15 -3.16
CA ALA A 94 7.75 -16.79 -2.15
C ALA A 94 8.01 -17.49 -0.80
N LEU A 95 8.45 -18.75 -0.80
CA LEU A 95 8.86 -19.44 0.43
C LEU A 95 10.12 -18.83 1.05
N ASP A 96 11.07 -18.38 0.23
CA ASP A 96 12.27 -17.69 0.73
C ASP A 96 11.93 -16.31 1.30
N LEU A 97 11.02 -15.57 0.70
CA LEU A 97 10.49 -14.30 1.22
C LEU A 97 9.79 -14.48 2.58
N LEU A 98 9.04 -15.59 2.77
CA LEU A 98 8.46 -15.92 4.09
C LEU A 98 9.56 -16.20 5.13
N ARG A 99 10.63 -16.91 4.76
CA ARG A 99 11.79 -17.12 5.65
C ARG A 99 12.52 -15.81 5.95
N GLU A 100 12.69 -14.96 4.95
CA GLU A 100 13.27 -13.63 5.11
C GLU A 100 12.44 -12.77 6.07
N SER A 101 11.11 -12.76 5.93
CA SER A 101 10.18 -12.04 6.82
C SER A 101 10.41 -12.41 8.30
N ARG A 102 10.74 -13.68 8.60
CA ARG A 102 11.06 -14.12 9.97
C ARG A 102 12.26 -13.39 10.58
N THR A 103 13.17 -12.89 9.75
CA THR A 103 14.40 -12.18 10.20
C THR A 103 14.19 -10.68 10.37
N LYS A 104 13.20 -10.10 9.73
CA LYS A 104 12.86 -8.68 9.83
C LYS A 104 12.34 -8.36 11.23
N LYS A 105 12.69 -7.19 11.76
CA LYS A 105 12.24 -6.74 13.08
C LYS A 105 10.88 -6.03 13.02
N ILE A 106 10.56 -5.47 11.88
CA ILE A 106 9.30 -4.78 11.60
C ILE A 106 8.89 -5.10 10.17
N GLY A 107 7.63 -5.46 9.98
CA GLY A 107 7.05 -5.80 8.67
C GLY A 107 7.38 -7.20 8.17
N ALA A 108 6.79 -7.52 7.03
CA ALA A 108 6.89 -8.80 6.35
C ALA A 108 6.61 -8.64 4.85
N TRP A 109 7.02 -9.64 4.07
CA TRP A 109 6.60 -9.77 2.68
C TRP A 109 5.18 -10.31 2.60
N GLU A 110 4.35 -9.67 1.80
CA GLU A 110 2.96 -10.05 1.53
C GLU A 110 2.70 -10.02 0.02
N ILE A 111 1.82 -10.89 -0.45
CA ILE A 111 1.31 -10.87 -1.83
C ILE A 111 -0.14 -10.44 -1.78
N ALA A 112 -0.47 -9.35 -2.48
CA ALA A 112 -1.82 -8.87 -2.67
C ALA A 112 -2.09 -8.68 -4.16
N GLY A 113 -3.12 -9.39 -4.69
CA GLY A 113 -3.38 -9.42 -6.12
C GLY A 113 -2.18 -9.93 -6.90
N ASP A 114 -1.69 -9.12 -7.82
CA ASP A 114 -0.57 -9.45 -8.70
C ASP A 114 0.78 -8.85 -8.23
N TYR A 115 0.83 -8.29 -7.03
CA TYR A 115 2.03 -7.62 -6.55
C TYR A 115 2.58 -8.23 -5.27
N LEU A 116 3.90 -8.22 -5.18
CA LEU A 116 4.67 -8.45 -3.96
C LEU A 116 4.88 -7.10 -3.28
N TYR A 117 4.51 -7.02 -2.00
CA TYR A 117 4.70 -5.85 -1.16
C TYR A 117 5.55 -6.17 0.06
N TYR A 118 6.30 -5.16 0.52
CA TYR A 118 6.77 -5.16 1.90
C TYR A 118 5.80 -4.35 2.75
N VAL A 119 5.20 -4.98 3.77
CA VAL A 119 4.12 -4.42 4.58
C VAL A 119 4.54 -4.28 6.02
N ILE A 120 4.31 -3.11 6.61
CA ILE A 120 4.51 -2.81 8.03
C ILE A 120 3.15 -2.45 8.63
N LYS A 121 2.72 -3.20 9.65
CA LYS A 121 1.48 -2.96 10.39
C LYS A 121 1.80 -2.25 11.69
N LEU A 122 1.25 -1.06 11.88
CA LEU A 122 1.55 -0.17 13.01
C LEU A 122 0.29 0.15 13.82
N PRO A 123 0.39 0.29 15.14
CA PRO A 123 -0.63 1.02 15.89
C PRO A 123 -0.79 2.44 15.33
N ASP A 124 -2.03 2.91 15.13
CA ASP A 124 -2.27 4.21 14.49
C ASP A 124 -1.85 5.43 15.34
N ASN A 125 -1.56 5.21 16.62
CA ASN A 125 -1.11 6.25 17.52
C ASN A 125 0.39 6.56 17.45
N VAL A 126 1.13 5.99 16.49
CA VAL A 126 2.54 6.33 16.26
C VAL A 126 2.70 7.81 15.88
N ASP A 127 3.78 8.43 16.32
CA ASP A 127 4.07 9.82 16.00
C ASP A 127 4.60 10.00 14.56
N ALA A 128 4.79 11.25 14.13
CA ALA A 128 5.27 11.59 12.79
C ALA A 128 6.67 11.03 12.49
N ALA A 129 7.56 10.93 13.50
CA ALA A 129 8.90 10.39 13.32
C ALA A 129 8.86 8.87 13.13
N GLN A 130 8.03 8.17 13.90
CA GLN A 130 7.82 6.74 13.82
C GLN A 130 7.15 6.34 12.49
N LEU A 131 6.12 7.09 12.05
CA LEU A 131 5.50 6.87 10.75
C LEU A 131 6.50 7.08 9.61
N ASN A 132 7.28 8.16 9.64
CA ASN A 132 8.33 8.41 8.65
C ASN A 132 9.42 7.30 8.65
N ALA A 133 9.78 6.77 9.82
CA ALA A 133 10.72 5.65 9.90
C ALA A 133 10.16 4.39 9.22
N ALA A 134 8.87 4.07 9.45
CA ALA A 134 8.21 2.96 8.78
C ALA A 134 8.16 3.12 7.26
N ILE A 135 7.83 4.33 6.77
CA ILE A 135 7.84 4.65 5.34
C ILE A 135 9.22 4.40 4.72
N ARG A 136 10.29 4.91 5.36
CA ARG A 136 11.65 4.72 4.86
C ARG A 136 12.09 3.25 4.88
N VAL A 137 11.76 2.52 5.95
CA VAL A 137 12.09 1.09 6.07
C VAL A 137 11.36 0.28 5.00
N ALA A 138 10.05 0.51 4.82
CA ALA A 138 9.28 -0.18 3.80
C ALA A 138 9.83 0.09 2.40
N GLY A 139 10.08 1.37 2.06
CA GLY A 139 10.60 1.74 0.77
C GLY A 139 12.00 1.20 0.50
N SER A 140 12.93 1.30 1.45
CA SER A 140 14.28 0.76 1.25
C SER A 140 14.30 -0.76 1.03
N ILE A 141 13.53 -1.52 1.82
CA ILE A 141 13.46 -2.98 1.65
C ILE A 141 12.80 -3.38 0.33
N ALA A 142 11.78 -2.64 -0.10
CA ALA A 142 11.11 -2.90 -1.37
C ALA A 142 12.00 -2.56 -2.56
N ASP A 143 12.72 -1.43 -2.53
CA ASP A 143 13.68 -1.03 -3.56
C ASP A 143 14.84 -2.03 -3.71
N ASP A 144 15.44 -2.45 -2.58
CA ASP A 144 16.47 -3.50 -2.58
C ASP A 144 15.97 -4.79 -3.29
N LYS A 145 14.70 -5.17 -3.04
CA LYS A 145 14.10 -6.35 -3.66
C LYS A 145 13.75 -6.12 -5.12
N GLU A 146 13.30 -4.94 -5.51
CA GLU A 146 13.08 -4.59 -6.91
C GLU A 146 14.38 -4.70 -7.71
N ILE A 147 15.49 -4.19 -7.19
CA ILE A 147 16.83 -4.32 -7.79
C ILE A 147 17.20 -5.79 -7.96
N GLU A 148 17.01 -6.62 -6.92
CA GLU A 148 17.32 -8.05 -6.96
C GLU A 148 16.54 -8.78 -8.07
N LEU A 149 15.27 -8.42 -8.28
CA LEU A 149 14.37 -9.11 -9.20
C LEU A 149 14.41 -8.56 -10.62
N SER A 150 14.56 -7.25 -10.78
CA SER A 150 14.45 -6.55 -12.07
C SER A 150 15.78 -5.96 -12.57
N GLY A 151 16.87 -6.09 -11.81
CA GLY A 151 18.13 -5.39 -12.05
C GLY A 151 17.97 -3.88 -11.86
N ASP A 152 18.61 -3.09 -12.70
CA ASP A 152 18.60 -1.63 -12.58
C ASP A 152 17.29 -0.96 -13.08
N SER A 153 16.24 -1.75 -13.33
CA SER A 153 14.95 -1.19 -13.77
C SER A 153 14.21 -0.58 -12.57
N ASP A 154 13.91 0.71 -12.66
CA ASP A 154 13.09 1.48 -11.71
C ASP A 154 11.65 1.54 -12.26
N ARG A 155 10.76 0.68 -11.78
CA ARG A 155 9.42 0.47 -12.34
C ARG A 155 8.29 0.74 -11.37
N LEU A 156 8.57 0.82 -10.06
CA LEU A 156 7.57 0.85 -9.01
C LEU A 156 7.65 2.08 -8.10
#